data_7a222962c4409c16b3d639ebc45ba1d6
#
_entry.id   7a222962c4409c16b3d639ebc45ba1d6
#
_cell.length_a   1.000
_cell.length_b   1.000
_cell.length_c   1.000
_cell.angle_alpha   90.00
_cell.angle_beta   90.00
_cell.angle_gamma   90.00
#
_symmetry.space_group_name_H-M   'P 1'
#
loop_
_entity.id
_entity.type
_entity.pdbx_description
1 polymer ?
#
loop_
_entity_poly.entity_id
_entity_poly.type
_entity_poly.pdbx_seq_one_letter_code
_entity_poly.pdbx_strand_id
1 'polypeptide(L)'
;FKVEASMGHVRDLPNNASEIPASAKGQKWANLGVNTDADFEPLYVVPKDKKKTVRELKDALKGADQLLLATDEDREGESISWHLLQLLAPKVPVKRMVFHEITKEAIGKALDQTRDLDMELVHAQETRRILDRLVGYTLSPLLWKKVAWGLSAGRVQSVAVRLLVQRERARRAFRSGSYWDLKAQLEQSGSGFEAKLTHVGGQRIATGNDFDESTGGLKAGSAVRLLSESEAKALAESVRSSAWTAVSYTHLR
;
A
#
# COMPACT_ATOMS: atom_id res chain seq x y z
N PHE A 1 -30.01 14.93 -5.92
CA PHE A 1 -28.58 14.95 -6.26
C PHE A 1 -28.38 14.42 -7.67
N LYS A 2 -27.46 15.04 -8.42
CA LYS A 2 -26.91 14.50 -9.66
C LYS A 2 -25.47 14.06 -9.38
N VAL A 3 -25.15 12.81 -9.68
CA VAL A 3 -23.82 12.23 -9.44
C VAL A 3 -23.11 12.06 -10.77
N GLU A 4 -21.90 12.58 -10.86
CA GLU A 4 -21.03 12.49 -12.05
C GLU A 4 -19.62 12.04 -11.67
N ALA A 5 -18.94 11.35 -12.56
CA ALA A 5 -17.60 10.83 -12.31
C ALA A 5 -16.54 11.57 -13.14
N SER A 6 -15.44 12.00 -12.51
CA SER A 6 -14.29 12.58 -13.20
C SER A 6 -13.40 11.55 -13.90
N MET A 7 -13.55 10.26 -13.54
CA MET A 7 -12.70 9.17 -14.01
C MET A 7 -11.21 9.43 -13.71
N GLY A 8 -10.92 9.84 -12.47
CA GLY A 8 -9.58 10.20 -12.01
C GLY A 8 -9.20 11.66 -12.29
N HIS A 9 -7.90 11.92 -12.42
CA HIS A 9 -7.40 13.28 -12.70
C HIS A 9 -7.91 13.83 -14.03
N VAL A 10 -8.38 15.06 -14.02
CA VAL A 10 -8.89 15.79 -15.21
C VAL A 10 -7.83 16.67 -15.86
N ARG A 11 -6.73 16.94 -15.18
CA ARG A 11 -5.53 17.61 -15.71
C ARG A 11 -4.28 17.00 -15.08
N ASP A 12 -3.17 17.08 -15.80
CA ASP A 12 -1.87 16.57 -15.35
C ASP A 12 -0.74 17.36 -16.04
N LEU A 13 0.49 17.07 -15.68
CA LEU A 13 1.66 17.53 -16.41
C LEU A 13 1.64 16.97 -17.85
N PRO A 14 2.13 17.71 -18.87
CA PRO A 14 2.12 17.22 -20.24
C PRO A 14 2.89 15.91 -20.37
N ASN A 15 2.31 14.95 -21.10
CA ASN A 15 2.94 13.64 -21.35
C ASN A 15 3.87 13.66 -22.57
N ASN A 16 3.63 14.61 -23.48
CA ASN A 16 4.42 14.76 -24.71
C ASN A 16 4.39 16.21 -25.22
N ALA A 17 5.27 16.51 -26.17
CA ALA A 17 5.42 17.86 -26.71
C ALA A 17 4.16 18.43 -27.39
N SER A 18 3.22 17.57 -27.85
CA SER A 18 1.98 18.03 -28.47
C SER A 18 0.96 18.59 -27.48
N GLU A 19 1.11 18.27 -26.21
CA GLU A 19 0.25 18.76 -25.11
C GLU A 19 0.74 20.10 -24.54
N ILE A 20 1.98 20.49 -24.86
CA ILE A 20 2.57 21.74 -24.36
C ILE A 20 1.87 22.93 -25.02
N PRO A 21 1.27 23.84 -24.23
CA PRO A 21 0.63 25.04 -24.75
C PRO A 21 1.61 25.96 -25.48
N ALA A 22 1.12 26.74 -26.43
CA ALA A 22 1.96 27.66 -27.21
C ALA A 22 2.73 28.66 -26.32
N SER A 23 2.15 29.09 -25.20
CA SER A 23 2.76 29.98 -24.23
C SER A 23 4.01 29.42 -23.53
N ALA A 24 4.12 28.09 -23.41
CA ALA A 24 5.25 27.42 -22.80
C ALA A 24 6.23 26.81 -23.81
N LYS A 25 5.87 26.80 -25.12
CA LYS A 25 6.78 26.31 -26.17
C LYS A 25 8.05 27.14 -26.23
N GLY A 26 9.20 26.46 -26.30
CA GLY A 26 10.51 27.11 -26.33
C GLY A 26 11.16 27.31 -24.96
N GLN A 27 10.43 27.14 -23.87
CA GLN A 27 11.01 27.14 -22.54
C GLN A 27 11.82 25.86 -22.29
N LYS A 28 12.98 25.98 -21.65
CA LYS A 28 13.88 24.83 -21.37
C LYS A 28 13.19 23.71 -20.56
N TRP A 29 12.31 24.10 -19.65
CA TRP A 29 11.56 23.21 -18.77
C TRP A 29 10.24 22.68 -19.36
N ALA A 30 9.83 23.15 -20.56
CA ALA A 30 8.52 22.81 -21.13
C ALA A 30 8.28 21.30 -21.29
N ASN A 31 9.31 20.56 -21.74
CA ASN A 31 9.25 19.10 -21.89
C ASN A 31 9.17 18.38 -20.54
N LEU A 32 9.74 18.95 -19.50
CA LEU A 32 9.64 18.45 -18.14
C LEU A 32 8.22 18.71 -17.58
N GLY A 33 7.59 19.82 -18.01
CA GLY A 33 6.30 20.25 -17.50
C GLY A 33 6.36 20.85 -16.09
N VAL A 34 7.57 21.19 -15.62
CA VAL A 34 7.82 21.80 -14.31
C VAL A 34 8.85 22.89 -14.49
N ASN A 35 8.51 24.10 -14.08
CA ASN A 35 9.41 25.25 -14.16
C ASN A 35 10.40 25.25 -12.98
N THR A 36 11.58 24.70 -13.20
CA THR A 36 12.63 24.58 -12.18
C THR A 36 13.23 25.93 -11.78
N ASP A 37 13.02 26.97 -12.58
CA ASP A 37 13.55 28.32 -12.34
C ASP A 37 12.55 29.21 -11.60
N ALA A 38 11.30 28.76 -11.41
CA ALA A 38 10.23 29.43 -10.71
C ALA A 38 9.56 28.50 -9.69
N ASP A 39 10.27 28.17 -8.63
CA ASP A 39 9.80 27.39 -7.49
C ASP A 39 9.07 26.09 -7.86
N PHE A 40 9.56 25.42 -8.91
CA PHE A 40 9.00 24.16 -9.44
C PHE A 40 7.53 24.25 -9.88
N GLU A 41 7.07 25.40 -10.33
CA GLU A 41 5.70 25.61 -10.78
C GLU A 41 5.30 24.59 -11.85
N PRO A 42 4.23 23.80 -11.63
CA PRO A 42 3.79 22.76 -12.54
C PRO A 42 2.97 23.33 -13.70
N LEU A 43 3.26 22.88 -14.92
CA LEU A 43 2.48 23.16 -16.12
C LEU A 43 1.34 22.17 -16.24
N TYR A 44 0.18 22.49 -15.69
CA TYR A 44 -0.99 21.62 -15.82
C TYR A 44 -1.70 21.82 -17.16
N VAL A 45 -1.98 20.70 -17.82
CA VAL A 45 -2.75 20.63 -19.08
C VAL A 45 -3.93 19.66 -18.94
N VAL A 46 -4.99 19.90 -19.72
CA VAL A 46 -6.10 18.95 -19.83
C VAL A 46 -5.81 18.01 -20.99
N PRO A 47 -5.55 16.71 -20.74
CA PRO A 47 -5.33 15.72 -21.79
C PRO A 47 -6.50 15.67 -22.79
N LYS A 48 -6.23 15.27 -24.03
CA LYS A 48 -7.25 15.27 -25.10
C LYS A 48 -8.46 14.40 -24.76
N ASP A 49 -8.21 13.24 -24.17
CA ASP A 49 -9.24 12.28 -23.73
C ASP A 49 -10.11 12.81 -22.59
N LYS A 50 -9.60 13.73 -21.76
CA LYS A 50 -10.33 14.33 -20.63
C LYS A 50 -11.19 15.54 -21.00
N LYS A 51 -10.99 16.14 -22.18
CA LYS A 51 -11.73 17.33 -22.60
C LYS A 51 -13.24 17.11 -22.66
N LYS A 52 -13.68 15.92 -23.07
CA LYS A 52 -15.11 15.55 -23.11
C LYS A 52 -15.67 15.51 -21.68
N THR A 53 -15.02 14.78 -20.78
CA THR A 53 -15.42 14.68 -19.36
C THR A 53 -15.51 16.05 -18.70
N VAL A 54 -14.50 16.90 -18.90
CA VAL A 54 -14.52 18.28 -18.35
C VAL A 54 -15.72 19.08 -18.87
N ARG A 55 -16.08 18.92 -20.15
CA ARG A 55 -17.26 19.59 -20.74
C ARG A 55 -18.55 19.07 -20.10
N GLU A 56 -18.70 17.76 -20.00
CA GLU A 56 -19.88 17.12 -19.39
C GLU A 56 -20.05 17.55 -17.93
N LEU A 57 -18.97 17.60 -17.16
CA LEU A 57 -18.98 18.10 -15.77
C LEU A 57 -19.38 19.59 -15.69
N LYS A 58 -18.87 20.43 -16.60
CA LYS A 58 -19.28 21.84 -16.70
C LYS A 58 -20.76 21.99 -17.05
N ASP A 59 -21.27 21.15 -17.93
CA ASP A 59 -22.67 21.16 -18.30
C ASP A 59 -23.55 20.64 -17.14
N ALA A 60 -23.11 19.63 -16.43
CA ALA A 60 -23.80 19.12 -15.25
C ALA A 60 -23.89 20.15 -14.10
N LEU A 61 -22.88 21.02 -14.00
CA LEU A 61 -22.83 22.07 -12.98
C LEU A 61 -23.81 23.23 -13.27
N LYS A 62 -24.25 23.38 -14.52
CA LYS A 62 -25.23 24.42 -14.88
C LYS A 62 -26.55 24.14 -14.16
N GLY A 63 -27.02 25.11 -13.38
CA GLY A 63 -28.28 25.00 -12.62
C GLY A 63 -28.16 24.19 -11.31
N ALA A 64 -26.96 23.85 -10.89
CA ALA A 64 -26.74 23.30 -9.57
C ALA A 64 -26.67 24.41 -8.50
N ASP A 65 -27.20 24.15 -7.33
CA ASP A 65 -27.17 25.07 -6.18
C ASP A 65 -25.87 24.93 -5.36
N GLN A 66 -25.23 23.77 -5.45
CA GLN A 66 -24.02 23.44 -4.71
C GLN A 66 -23.21 22.37 -5.46
N LEU A 67 -21.89 22.39 -5.31
CA LEU A 67 -20.98 21.33 -5.76
C LEU A 67 -20.42 20.57 -4.55
N LEU A 68 -20.65 19.26 -4.52
CA LEU A 68 -20.03 18.37 -3.55
C LEU A 68 -18.91 17.58 -4.22
N LEU A 69 -17.70 17.67 -3.67
CA LEU A 69 -16.53 16.94 -4.13
C LEU A 69 -16.36 15.69 -3.27
N ALA A 70 -16.68 14.51 -3.82
CA ALA A 70 -16.78 13.24 -3.10
C ALA A 70 -15.75 12.21 -3.59
N THR A 71 -14.51 12.64 -3.74
CA THR A 71 -13.36 11.77 -4.04
C THR A 71 -12.82 11.10 -2.77
N ASP A 72 -11.90 10.13 -2.90
CA ASP A 72 -11.33 9.40 -1.78
C ASP A 72 -10.67 10.31 -0.72
N GLU A 73 -10.64 9.87 0.53
CA GLU A 73 -10.03 10.60 1.64
C GLU A 73 -8.52 10.35 1.71
N ASP A 74 -7.83 10.72 0.66
CA ASP A 74 -6.38 10.70 0.62
C ASP A 74 -5.86 11.90 -0.17
N ARG A 75 -4.54 12.05 -0.23
CA ARG A 75 -3.90 13.15 -0.99
C ARG A 75 -4.24 13.11 -2.48
N GLU A 76 -4.48 11.92 -3.05
CA GLU A 76 -4.86 11.77 -4.46
C GLU A 76 -6.26 12.32 -4.70
N GLY A 77 -7.23 11.93 -3.86
CA GLY A 77 -8.60 12.43 -3.93
C GLY A 77 -8.71 13.92 -3.64
N GLU A 78 -7.92 14.47 -2.70
CA GLU A 78 -7.87 15.92 -2.47
C GLU A 78 -7.33 16.65 -3.70
N SER A 79 -6.28 16.15 -4.33
CA SER A 79 -5.73 16.73 -5.55
C SER A 79 -6.70 16.66 -6.72
N ILE A 80 -7.41 15.55 -6.90
CA ILE A 80 -8.47 15.44 -7.93
C ILE A 80 -9.55 16.49 -7.70
N SER A 81 -10.03 16.62 -6.45
CA SER A 81 -11.02 17.62 -6.06
C SER A 81 -10.54 19.05 -6.32
N TRP A 82 -9.30 19.36 -5.99
CA TRP A 82 -8.69 20.65 -6.25
C TRP A 82 -8.58 20.94 -7.76
N HIS A 83 -8.14 19.97 -8.56
CA HIS A 83 -8.08 20.11 -10.00
C HIS A 83 -9.46 20.34 -10.63
N LEU A 84 -10.49 19.66 -10.13
CA LEU A 84 -11.87 19.90 -10.53
C LEU A 84 -12.33 21.30 -10.19
N LEU A 85 -12.07 21.76 -8.96
CA LEU A 85 -12.39 23.13 -8.52
C LEU A 85 -11.78 24.18 -9.46
N GLN A 86 -10.50 24.03 -9.78
CA GLN A 86 -9.79 24.94 -10.66
C GLN A 86 -10.33 24.96 -12.11
N LEU A 87 -10.69 23.79 -12.65
CA LEU A 87 -11.16 23.67 -14.03
C LEU A 87 -12.62 24.05 -14.21
N LEU A 88 -13.47 23.69 -13.25
CA LEU A 88 -14.91 23.96 -13.31
C LEU A 88 -15.22 25.42 -12.96
N ALA A 89 -14.39 26.04 -12.12
CA ALA A 89 -14.56 27.41 -11.61
C ALA A 89 -16.02 27.70 -11.19
N PRO A 90 -16.59 26.90 -10.25
CA PRO A 90 -18.01 26.98 -9.90
C PRO A 90 -18.34 28.35 -9.30
N LYS A 91 -19.52 28.86 -9.61
CA LYS A 91 -20.09 30.08 -9.02
C LYS A 91 -20.99 29.77 -7.81
N VAL A 92 -21.13 28.51 -7.48
CA VAL A 92 -21.96 28.00 -6.38
C VAL A 92 -21.07 27.56 -5.22
N PRO A 93 -21.59 27.44 -4.00
CA PRO A 93 -20.84 26.90 -2.86
C PRO A 93 -20.24 25.54 -3.19
N VAL A 94 -18.98 25.30 -2.77
CA VAL A 94 -18.29 24.05 -2.94
C VAL A 94 -17.97 23.49 -1.57
N LYS A 95 -18.23 22.20 -1.37
CA LYS A 95 -17.87 21.48 -0.16
C LYS A 95 -17.26 20.13 -0.49
N ARG A 96 -16.34 19.72 0.36
CA ARG A 96 -15.70 18.41 0.33
C ARG A 96 -16.51 17.43 1.17
N MET A 97 -16.90 16.32 0.58
CA MET A 97 -17.61 15.22 1.23
C MET A 97 -16.68 14.01 1.30
N VAL A 98 -16.52 13.45 2.50
CA VAL A 98 -15.59 12.35 2.77
C VAL A 98 -16.34 11.19 3.43
N PHE A 99 -16.15 9.99 2.92
CA PHE A 99 -16.69 8.76 3.50
C PHE A 99 -15.75 7.58 3.19
N HIS A 100 -15.70 6.61 4.08
CA HIS A 100 -14.83 5.44 3.98
C HIS A 100 -15.51 4.20 3.40
N GLU A 101 -16.84 4.24 3.31
CA GLU A 101 -17.64 3.14 2.76
C GLU A 101 -18.87 3.68 2.00
N ILE A 102 -19.29 2.93 0.99
CA ILE A 102 -20.45 3.30 0.16
C ILE A 102 -21.72 2.68 0.75
N THR A 103 -22.09 3.15 1.95
CA THR A 103 -23.35 2.79 2.63
C THR A 103 -24.25 4.01 2.74
N LYS A 104 -25.57 3.79 2.83
CA LYS A 104 -26.53 4.88 2.99
C LYS A 104 -26.26 5.72 4.26
N GLU A 105 -25.84 5.05 5.34
CA GLU A 105 -25.52 5.71 6.60
C GLU A 105 -24.25 6.56 6.50
N ALA A 106 -23.18 6.01 5.92
CA ALA A 106 -21.91 6.72 5.78
C ALA A 106 -22.06 7.94 4.85
N ILE A 107 -22.77 7.78 3.73
CA ILE A 107 -23.05 8.89 2.80
C ILE A 107 -23.93 9.95 3.48
N GLY A 108 -24.95 9.56 4.24
CA GLY A 108 -25.79 10.48 5.01
C GLY A 108 -24.98 11.30 6.00
N LYS A 109 -24.15 10.67 6.82
CA LYS A 109 -23.24 11.35 7.75
C LYS A 109 -22.27 12.30 7.05
N ALA A 110 -21.72 11.88 5.90
CA ALA A 110 -20.80 12.69 5.14
C ALA A 110 -21.46 13.94 4.54
N LEU A 111 -22.74 13.89 4.19
CA LEU A 111 -23.51 15.05 3.76
C LEU A 111 -23.68 16.08 4.87
N ASP A 112 -23.86 15.63 6.10
CA ASP A 112 -24.01 16.50 7.28
C ASP A 112 -22.66 17.04 7.79
N GLN A 113 -21.56 16.36 7.47
CA GLN A 113 -20.20 16.65 7.95
C GLN A 113 -19.26 17.10 6.83
N THR A 114 -19.73 17.93 5.92
CA THR A 114 -18.91 18.46 4.84
C THR A 114 -17.84 19.43 5.37
N ARG A 115 -16.68 19.45 4.71
CA ARG A 115 -15.54 20.34 5.02
C ARG A 115 -15.06 21.11 3.82
N ASP A 116 -14.05 21.92 4.00
CA ASP A 116 -13.30 22.53 2.90
C ASP A 116 -12.20 21.59 2.41
N LEU A 117 -11.57 21.90 1.28
CA LEU A 117 -10.42 21.16 0.75
C LEU A 117 -9.22 21.27 1.70
N ASP A 118 -8.54 20.17 1.91
CA ASP A 118 -7.27 20.12 2.63
C ASP A 118 -6.12 20.44 1.67
N MET A 119 -5.65 21.69 1.72
CA MET A 119 -4.58 22.15 0.84
C MET A 119 -3.22 21.56 1.20
N GLU A 120 -2.99 21.09 2.42
CA GLU A 120 -1.76 20.41 2.80
C GLU A 120 -1.65 19.05 2.06
N LEU A 121 -2.75 18.31 1.97
CA LEU A 121 -2.80 17.08 1.19
C LEU A 121 -2.66 17.34 -0.32
N VAL A 122 -3.24 18.44 -0.83
CA VAL A 122 -3.07 18.85 -2.24
C VAL A 122 -1.60 19.12 -2.53
N HIS A 123 -0.93 19.93 -1.71
CA HIS A 123 0.49 20.23 -1.88
C HIS A 123 1.38 19.01 -1.71
N ALA A 124 1.03 18.09 -0.81
CA ALA A 124 1.76 16.83 -0.65
C ALA A 124 1.70 15.95 -1.92
N GLN A 125 0.54 15.89 -2.57
CA GLN A 125 0.36 15.17 -3.83
C GLN A 125 1.10 15.88 -4.98
N GLU A 126 0.98 17.19 -5.09
CA GLU A 126 1.65 18.02 -6.10
C GLU A 126 3.18 17.86 -6.01
N THR A 127 3.74 17.98 -4.80
CA THR A 127 5.17 17.75 -4.53
C THR A 127 5.60 16.36 -4.96
N ARG A 128 4.81 15.34 -4.63
CA ARG A 128 5.08 13.97 -5.07
C ARG A 128 5.07 13.85 -6.58
N ARG A 129 4.08 14.44 -7.26
CA ARG A 129 3.94 14.40 -8.71
C ARG A 129 5.11 15.04 -9.42
N ILE A 130 5.54 16.22 -8.93
CA ILE A 130 6.71 16.95 -9.41
C ILE A 130 7.98 16.11 -9.22
N LEU A 131 8.19 15.58 -8.03
CA LEU A 131 9.37 14.77 -7.72
C LEU A 131 9.45 13.50 -8.59
N ASP A 132 8.33 12.80 -8.80
CA ASP A 132 8.30 11.63 -9.68
C ASP A 132 8.62 12.00 -11.14
N ARG A 133 8.18 13.17 -11.60
CA ARG A 133 8.52 13.70 -12.93
C ARG A 133 10.01 14.02 -13.05
N LEU A 134 10.58 14.73 -12.08
CA LEU A 134 12.01 15.08 -12.07
C LEU A 134 12.89 13.83 -12.08
N VAL A 135 12.62 12.88 -11.18
CA VAL A 135 13.38 11.63 -11.08
C VAL A 135 13.27 10.80 -12.37
N GLY A 136 12.04 10.61 -12.86
CA GLY A 136 11.77 9.80 -14.05
C GLY A 136 12.46 10.35 -15.31
N TYR A 137 12.33 11.65 -15.54
CA TYR A 137 12.88 12.30 -16.72
C TYR A 137 14.42 12.47 -16.66
N THR A 138 15.00 12.45 -15.48
CA THR A 138 16.46 12.48 -15.29
C THR A 138 17.07 11.09 -15.44
N LEU A 139 16.48 10.08 -14.83
CA LEU A 139 17.08 8.75 -14.74
C LEU A 139 16.73 7.84 -15.93
N SER A 140 15.53 7.95 -16.51
CA SER A 140 15.16 7.10 -17.64
C SER A 140 16.09 7.26 -18.85
N PRO A 141 16.48 8.47 -19.28
CA PRO A 141 17.44 8.63 -20.36
C PRO A 141 18.83 8.05 -20.03
N LEU A 142 19.23 8.07 -18.76
CA LEU A 142 20.48 7.43 -18.33
C LEU A 142 20.41 5.90 -18.50
N LEU A 143 19.28 5.29 -18.15
CA LEU A 143 19.05 3.88 -18.38
C LEU A 143 19.06 3.53 -19.86
N TRP A 144 18.47 4.35 -20.74
CA TRP A 144 18.49 4.13 -22.18
C TRP A 144 19.91 4.13 -22.75
N LYS A 145 20.74 5.03 -22.24
CA LYS A 145 22.14 5.15 -22.66
C LYS A 145 23.02 4.02 -22.13
N LYS A 146 22.76 3.52 -20.91
CA LYS A 146 23.67 2.61 -20.20
C LYS A 146 23.22 1.15 -20.20
N VAL A 147 21.93 0.89 -20.35
CA VAL A 147 21.35 -0.47 -20.22
C VAL A 147 20.62 -0.85 -21.51
N ALA A 148 19.39 -0.32 -21.71
CA ALA A 148 18.59 -0.59 -22.90
C ALA A 148 17.54 0.49 -23.12
N TRP A 149 17.21 0.74 -24.39
CA TRP A 149 16.16 1.67 -24.78
C TRP A 149 14.78 1.23 -24.24
N GLY A 150 13.95 2.20 -23.84
CA GLY A 150 12.58 1.99 -23.40
C GLY A 150 12.44 1.61 -21.93
N LEU A 151 13.54 1.46 -21.18
CA LEU A 151 13.48 1.27 -19.74
C LEU A 151 13.03 2.55 -19.04
N SER A 152 12.30 2.41 -17.94
CA SER A 152 11.92 3.55 -17.09
C SER A 152 12.48 3.41 -15.68
N ALA A 153 12.79 4.55 -15.07
CA ALA A 153 13.14 4.66 -13.67
C ALA A 153 12.07 5.45 -12.91
N GLY A 154 11.78 5.03 -11.69
CA GLY A 154 10.84 5.72 -10.82
C GLY A 154 11.06 5.33 -9.36
N ARG A 155 10.74 6.25 -8.45
CA ARG A 155 10.96 6.05 -7.01
C ARG A 155 10.23 4.81 -6.48
N VAL A 156 8.97 4.62 -6.85
CA VAL A 156 8.15 3.48 -6.39
C VAL A 156 8.64 2.17 -7.01
N GLN A 157 8.79 2.12 -8.33
CA GLN A 157 9.22 0.90 -9.03
C GLN A 157 10.62 0.44 -8.63
N SER A 158 11.56 1.36 -8.40
CA SER A 158 12.92 1.00 -7.97
C SER A 158 12.93 0.35 -6.59
N VAL A 159 12.13 0.86 -5.65
CA VAL A 159 11.96 0.27 -4.32
C VAL A 159 11.27 -1.09 -4.41
N ALA A 160 10.19 -1.20 -5.19
CA ALA A 160 9.47 -2.46 -5.37
C ALA A 160 10.37 -3.56 -5.94
N VAL A 161 11.13 -3.26 -6.99
CA VAL A 161 12.10 -4.21 -7.59
C VAL A 161 13.17 -4.60 -6.57
N ARG A 162 13.70 -3.64 -5.80
CA ARG A 162 14.68 -3.93 -4.75
C ARG A 162 14.13 -4.91 -3.71
N LEU A 163 12.91 -4.68 -3.23
CA LEU A 163 12.26 -5.56 -2.25
C LEU A 163 12.06 -6.98 -2.81
N LEU A 164 11.60 -7.08 -4.06
CA LEU A 164 11.44 -8.37 -4.75
C LEU A 164 12.78 -9.10 -4.89
N VAL A 165 13.83 -8.40 -5.32
CA VAL A 165 15.18 -8.98 -5.45
C VAL A 165 15.72 -9.43 -4.10
N GLN A 166 15.55 -8.63 -3.04
CA GLN A 166 15.97 -9.01 -1.69
C GLN A 166 15.21 -10.26 -1.20
N ARG A 167 13.90 -10.30 -1.41
CA ARG A 167 13.08 -11.47 -1.05
C ARG A 167 13.47 -12.72 -1.84
N GLU A 168 13.71 -12.58 -3.14
CA GLU A 168 14.14 -13.69 -3.98
C GLU A 168 15.52 -14.20 -3.58
N ARG A 169 16.46 -13.32 -3.24
CA ARG A 169 17.77 -13.71 -2.69
C ARG A 169 17.62 -14.48 -1.39
N ALA A 170 16.80 -14.00 -0.46
CA ALA A 170 16.50 -14.68 0.78
C ALA A 170 15.87 -16.06 0.53
N ARG A 171 14.90 -16.15 -0.39
CA ARG A 171 14.27 -17.42 -0.81
C ARG A 171 15.28 -18.42 -1.36
N ARG A 172 16.19 -17.97 -2.21
CA ARG A 172 17.24 -18.83 -2.81
C ARG A 172 18.32 -19.25 -1.81
N ALA A 173 18.59 -18.41 -0.82
CA ALA A 173 19.53 -18.71 0.25
C ALA A 173 18.92 -19.60 1.35
N PHE A 174 17.59 -19.69 1.41
CA PHE A 174 16.87 -20.44 2.43
C PHE A 174 17.29 -21.91 2.47
N ARG A 175 17.60 -22.39 3.68
CA ARG A 175 17.87 -23.80 4.00
C ARG A 175 16.83 -24.28 4.98
N SER A 176 16.11 -25.35 4.63
CA SER A 176 15.12 -25.95 5.53
C SER A 176 15.79 -26.65 6.69
N GLY A 177 15.32 -26.39 7.90
CA GLY A 177 15.59 -27.20 9.09
C GLY A 177 14.48 -28.18 9.35
N SER A 178 14.78 -29.32 9.98
CA SER A 178 13.79 -30.31 10.37
C SER A 178 13.71 -30.37 11.90
N TYR A 179 12.49 -30.44 12.41
CA TYR A 179 12.23 -30.63 13.83
C TYR A 179 10.95 -31.44 14.02
N TRP A 180 10.82 -32.02 15.19
CA TRP A 180 9.66 -32.78 15.59
C TRP A 180 9.01 -32.14 16.81
N ASP A 181 7.69 -32.11 16.84
CA ASP A 181 6.91 -31.75 18.01
C ASP A 181 5.85 -32.81 18.29
N LEU A 182 5.18 -32.71 19.43
CA LEU A 182 4.10 -33.61 19.80
C LEU A 182 2.85 -32.80 20.14
N LYS A 183 1.73 -33.30 19.66
CA LYS A 183 0.39 -32.86 20.03
C LYS A 183 -0.41 -34.04 20.58
N ALA A 184 -1.12 -33.80 21.65
CA ALA A 184 -2.01 -34.80 22.24
C ALA A 184 -3.46 -34.27 22.15
N GLN A 185 -4.35 -35.17 21.74
CA GLN A 185 -5.78 -34.94 21.90
C GLN A 185 -6.18 -35.55 23.25
N LEU A 186 -6.64 -34.73 24.15
CA LEU A 186 -7.01 -35.09 25.50
C LEU A 186 -8.53 -34.92 25.65
N GLU A 187 -9.13 -35.72 26.51
CA GLU A 187 -10.56 -35.65 26.83
C GLU A 187 -10.75 -35.66 28.35
N GLN A 188 -11.57 -34.72 28.82
CA GLN A 188 -11.99 -34.65 30.21
C GLN A 188 -13.49 -34.36 30.28
N SER A 189 -14.23 -35.21 30.96
CA SER A 189 -15.68 -35.05 31.19
C SER A 189 -16.49 -34.80 29.90
N GLY A 190 -16.16 -35.49 28.81
CA GLY A 190 -16.81 -35.35 27.50
C GLY A 190 -16.39 -34.13 26.70
N SER A 191 -15.44 -33.34 27.16
CA SER A 191 -14.86 -32.23 26.42
C SER A 191 -13.43 -32.55 25.95
N GLY A 192 -13.24 -32.51 24.64
CA GLY A 192 -11.93 -32.74 24.01
C GLY A 192 -11.13 -31.43 23.88
N PHE A 193 -9.80 -31.49 24.06
CA PHE A 193 -8.91 -30.36 23.81
C PHE A 193 -7.54 -30.83 23.30
N GLU A 194 -6.85 -29.96 22.56
CA GLU A 194 -5.50 -30.22 22.09
C GLU A 194 -4.46 -29.66 23.08
N ALA A 195 -3.48 -30.47 23.42
CA ALA A 195 -2.29 -30.06 24.15
C ALA A 195 -1.05 -30.17 23.25
N LYS A 196 -0.14 -29.22 23.33
CA LYS A 196 1.13 -29.21 22.61
C LYS A 196 2.30 -29.33 23.58
N LEU A 197 3.25 -30.23 23.27
CA LEU A 197 4.49 -30.35 24.02
C LEU A 197 5.31 -29.07 23.88
N THR A 198 5.72 -28.47 24.98
CA THR A 198 6.53 -27.26 25.03
C THR A 198 7.91 -27.47 25.64
N HIS A 199 8.03 -28.36 26.64
CA HIS A 199 9.26 -28.62 27.37
C HIS A 199 9.44 -30.12 27.63
N VAL A 200 10.71 -30.57 27.67
CA VAL A 200 11.10 -31.91 28.10
C VAL A 200 12.23 -31.76 29.09
N GLY A 201 12.07 -32.27 30.32
CA GLY A 201 13.06 -32.14 31.39
C GLY A 201 13.40 -30.68 31.73
N GLY A 202 12.40 -29.77 31.65
CA GLY A 202 12.60 -28.36 31.93
C GLY A 202 13.20 -27.55 30.77
N GLN A 203 13.61 -28.20 29.66
CA GLN A 203 14.16 -27.54 28.49
C GLN A 203 13.08 -27.39 27.43
N ARG A 204 12.91 -26.15 26.87
CA ARG A 204 11.98 -25.87 25.78
C ARG A 204 12.38 -26.64 24.52
N ILE A 205 11.40 -27.23 23.82
CA ILE A 205 11.68 -27.87 22.53
C ILE A 205 11.79 -26.83 21.41
N ALA A 206 12.60 -27.14 20.41
CA ALA A 206 12.78 -26.31 19.23
C ALA A 206 11.48 -26.23 18.40
N THR A 207 11.25 -25.07 17.82
CA THR A 207 10.18 -24.80 16.85
C THR A 207 10.79 -24.20 15.59
N GLY A 208 10.02 -24.01 14.53
CA GLY A 208 10.51 -23.39 13.29
C GLY A 208 11.19 -22.02 13.48
N ASN A 209 10.81 -21.26 14.50
CA ASN A 209 11.40 -19.95 14.81
C ASN A 209 12.81 -20.00 15.37
N ASP A 210 13.26 -21.16 15.84
CA ASP A 210 14.58 -21.35 16.42
C ASP A 210 15.67 -21.67 15.39
N PHE A 211 15.28 -21.84 14.12
CA PHE A 211 16.22 -22.15 13.04
C PHE A 211 16.72 -20.89 12.34
N ASP A 212 17.98 -20.93 11.92
CA ASP A 212 18.57 -19.94 11.03
C ASP A 212 18.25 -20.30 9.57
N GLU A 213 17.61 -19.39 8.86
CA GLU A 213 17.11 -19.60 7.49
C GLU A 213 18.25 -19.77 6.46
N SER A 214 19.47 -19.37 6.77
CA SER A 214 20.62 -19.46 5.86
C SER A 214 21.40 -20.77 6.02
N THR A 215 21.37 -21.37 7.21
CA THR A 215 22.11 -22.58 7.53
C THR A 215 21.22 -23.81 7.64
N GLY A 216 19.93 -23.64 7.96
CA GLY A 216 18.99 -24.73 8.29
C GLY A 216 19.25 -25.35 9.67
N GLY A 217 20.21 -24.84 10.43
CA GLY A 217 20.51 -25.27 11.79
C GLY A 217 19.85 -24.40 12.84
N LEU A 218 19.99 -24.74 14.11
CA LEU A 218 19.53 -23.89 15.20
C LEU A 218 20.32 -22.58 15.25
N LYS A 219 19.65 -21.47 15.59
CA LYS A 219 20.28 -20.17 15.80
C LYS A 219 21.33 -20.27 16.90
N ALA A 220 22.45 -19.57 16.72
CA ALA A 220 23.51 -19.53 17.71
C ALA A 220 22.98 -19.02 19.08
N GLY A 221 23.33 -19.70 20.15
CA GLY A 221 22.88 -19.36 21.51
C GLY A 221 21.43 -19.82 21.84
N SER A 222 20.75 -20.55 20.97
CA SER A 222 19.43 -21.12 21.27
C SER A 222 19.53 -22.19 22.38
N ALA A 223 18.94 -21.92 23.53
CA ALA A 223 18.87 -22.86 24.66
C ALA A 223 17.65 -23.79 24.53
N VAL A 224 17.49 -24.41 23.37
CA VAL A 224 16.34 -25.28 23.05
C VAL A 224 16.80 -26.71 22.82
N ARG A 225 15.90 -27.66 23.05
CA ARG A 225 16.12 -29.06 22.73
C ARG A 225 15.50 -29.37 21.34
N LEU A 226 16.33 -29.84 20.43
CA LEU A 226 15.86 -30.34 19.13
C LEU A 226 15.50 -31.82 19.28
N LEU A 227 14.26 -32.18 19.02
CA LEU A 227 13.83 -33.58 19.03
C LEU A 227 14.08 -34.20 17.65
N SER A 228 14.69 -35.36 17.66
CA SER A 228 14.73 -36.28 16.51
C SER A 228 13.41 -37.03 16.36
N GLU A 229 13.20 -37.67 15.20
CA GLU A 229 12.02 -38.52 14.96
C GLU A 229 11.93 -39.65 15.99
N SER A 230 13.05 -40.31 16.28
CA SER A 230 13.11 -41.40 17.24
C SER A 230 12.76 -40.95 18.65
N GLU A 231 13.29 -39.81 19.10
CA GLU A 231 12.99 -39.24 20.42
C GLU A 231 11.50 -38.86 20.52
N ALA A 232 10.96 -38.21 19.46
CA ALA A 232 9.55 -37.83 19.44
C ALA A 232 8.61 -39.08 19.51
N LYS A 233 8.93 -40.14 18.77
CA LYS A 233 8.18 -41.39 18.84
C LYS A 233 8.27 -42.07 20.22
N ALA A 234 9.46 -42.12 20.81
CA ALA A 234 9.65 -42.68 22.15
C ALA A 234 8.90 -41.88 23.22
N LEU A 235 8.92 -40.58 23.14
CA LEU A 235 8.12 -39.69 24.02
C LEU A 235 6.62 -39.95 23.82
N ALA A 236 6.15 -40.02 22.59
CA ALA A 236 4.72 -40.30 22.29
C ALA A 236 4.24 -41.60 22.93
N GLU A 237 5.03 -42.68 22.82
CA GLU A 237 4.70 -43.96 23.48
C GLU A 237 4.73 -43.84 25.01
N SER A 238 5.74 -43.18 25.60
CA SER A 238 5.84 -43.06 27.03
C SER A 238 4.68 -42.27 27.68
N VAL A 239 4.14 -41.25 26.99
CA VAL A 239 3.06 -40.42 27.54
C VAL A 239 1.67 -41.04 27.34
N ARG A 240 1.50 -42.02 26.45
CA ARG A 240 0.18 -42.69 26.20
C ARG A 240 -0.35 -43.40 27.43
N SER A 241 0.52 -44.03 28.18
CA SER A 241 0.15 -44.81 29.37
C SER A 241 0.37 -44.05 30.68
N SER A 242 0.80 -42.80 30.59
CA SER A 242 1.11 -41.96 31.76
C SER A 242 -0.11 -41.19 32.27
N ALA A 243 -0.16 -40.95 33.59
CA ALA A 243 -1.15 -40.05 34.16
C ALA A 243 -0.85 -38.59 33.79
N TRP A 244 -1.88 -37.86 33.37
CA TRP A 244 -1.79 -36.44 33.05
C TRP A 244 -2.27 -35.61 34.24
N THR A 245 -1.58 -34.57 34.58
CA THR A 245 -1.96 -33.66 35.65
C THR A 245 -2.00 -32.22 35.14
N ALA A 246 -3.11 -31.53 35.34
CA ALA A 246 -3.19 -30.11 35.12
C ALA A 246 -2.53 -29.35 36.27
N VAL A 247 -1.43 -28.64 36.01
CA VAL A 247 -0.66 -27.90 37.01
C VAL A 247 -1.18 -26.48 37.20
N SER A 248 -1.57 -25.81 36.09
CA SER A 248 -2.19 -24.49 36.10
C SER A 248 -3.09 -24.31 34.88
N TYR A 249 -4.07 -23.44 34.99
CA TYR A 249 -4.90 -23.03 33.87
C TYR A 249 -5.23 -21.54 33.97
N THR A 250 -5.34 -20.88 32.80
CA THR A 250 -5.81 -19.50 32.70
C THR A 250 -7.09 -19.50 31.88
N HIS A 251 -8.15 -18.88 32.41
CA HIS A 251 -9.33 -18.58 31.61
C HIS A 251 -8.98 -17.43 30.65
N LEU A 252 -8.95 -17.71 29.36
CA LEU A 252 -9.06 -16.68 28.34
C LEU A 252 -10.54 -16.21 28.32
N ARG A 253 -10.78 -14.98 28.72
CA ARG A 253 -12.08 -14.32 28.58
C ARG A 253 -12.27 -13.84 27.13
#